data_cd588d3c637511b21c8cdf4f8e157775
#
_entry.id   cd588d3c637511b21c8cdf4f8e157775
#
_cell.length_a   1.000
_cell.length_b   1.000
_cell.length_c   1.000
_cell.angle_alpha   90.00
_cell.angle_beta   90.00
_cell.angle_gamma   90.00
#
_symmetry.space_group_name_H-M   'P 1'
#
loop_
_entity.id
_entity.type
_entity.pdbx_description
1 polymer ?
#
loop_
_entity_poly.entity_id
_entity_poly.type
_entity_poly.pdbx_seq_one_letter_code
_entity_poly.pdbx_strand_id
1 'polypeptide(L)'
;MVAATENKRSVKKLNIDIFYEEPQSKIFFKMPKVLFTDKYKSLSAEAKLLYGLMLDRMQLSAINGWCDKNGEVFIIYTIAETSEKLGCGHDKATRLQRELEKYNLLCRKYQGKGKPVKLYVLPIPKTRIRSP
;
A
#
# COMPACT_ATOMS: atom_id res chain seq x y z
N MET A 1 26.15 -3.77 -24.25
CA MET A 1 25.96 -3.55 -24.39
C MET A 1 25.76 -2.85 -24.52
N VAL A 2 25.94 -2.45 -24.29
CA VAL A 2 25.89 -1.99 -24.34
C VAL A 2 25.84 -1.27 -24.71
N ALA A 3 25.96 -0.68 -25.13
CA ALA A 3 25.81 -0.07 -25.40
C ALA A 3 25.38 0.15 -26.23
N ALA A 4 25.32 0.18 -26.93
CA ALA A 4 24.81 0.10 -27.25
C ALA A 4 24.11 -0.10 -27.57
N THR A 5 24.06 -0.02 -28.27
CA THR A 5 23.53 -0.16 -28.04
C THR A 5 23.46 0.14 -27.35
N GLU A 6 23.85 1.01 -28.31
CA GLU A 6 24.10 1.28 -27.13
C GLU A 6 23.41 2.37 -26.48
N ASN A 7 22.97 3.54 -26.96
CA ASN A 7 22.18 4.47 -26.24
C ASN A 7 20.85 3.99 -25.89
N LYS A 8 20.19 3.36 -26.79
CA LYS A 8 18.97 2.71 -26.48
C LYS A 8 19.14 1.68 -25.43
N ARG A 9 20.25 1.00 -25.50
CA ARG A 9 20.54 0.02 -24.50
C ARG A 9 20.79 0.62 -23.17
N SER A 10 21.42 1.76 -23.12
CA SER A 10 21.67 2.43 -21.85
C SER A 10 20.39 2.85 -21.17
N VAL A 11 19.46 3.39 -21.92
CA VAL A 11 18.19 3.79 -21.34
C VAL A 11 17.42 2.60 -20.84
N LYS A 12 17.38 1.55 -21.63
CA LYS A 12 16.70 0.34 -21.23
C LYS A 12 17.34 -0.27 -20.00
N LYS A 13 18.65 -0.30 -19.99
CA LYS A 13 19.36 -0.86 -18.88
C LYS A 13 19.08 -0.07 -17.61
N LEU A 14 19.05 1.24 -17.72
CA LEU A 14 18.77 2.07 -16.58
C LEU A 14 17.39 1.81 -16.03
N ASN A 15 16.40 1.68 -16.90
CA ASN A 15 15.05 1.38 -16.46
C ASN A 15 14.96 0.02 -15.80
N ILE A 16 15.64 -0.96 -16.35
CA ILE A 16 15.65 -2.28 -15.76
C ILE A 16 16.33 -2.26 -14.42
N ASP A 17 17.42 -1.54 -14.29
CA ASP A 17 18.13 -1.43 -13.03
C ASP A 17 17.22 -0.85 -11.96
N ILE A 18 16.45 0.18 -12.29
CA ILE A 18 15.54 0.77 -11.34
C ILE A 18 14.52 -0.24 -10.87
N PHE A 19 13.99 -1.05 -11.78
CA PHE A 19 12.97 -2.03 -11.42
C PHE A 19 13.51 -3.23 -10.67
N TYR A 20 14.72 -3.65 -10.95
CA TYR A 20 15.19 -4.93 -10.44
C TYR A 20 16.34 -4.85 -9.45
N GLU A 21 17.12 -3.80 -9.48
CA GLU A 21 18.25 -3.69 -8.58
C GLU A 21 17.92 -2.99 -7.28
N GLU A 22 17.04 -2.00 -7.32
CA GLU A 22 16.62 -1.33 -6.10
C GLU A 22 15.48 -2.06 -5.47
N PRO A 23 15.45 -2.15 -4.14
CA PRO A 23 14.29 -2.71 -3.47
C PRO A 23 13.05 -1.96 -3.90
N GLN A 24 12.04 -2.67 -4.33
CA GLN A 24 10.82 -2.03 -4.82
C GLN A 24 10.18 -1.15 -3.78
N SER A 25 10.32 -1.51 -2.50
CA SER A 25 9.76 -0.72 -1.43
C SER A 25 10.35 0.67 -1.31
N LYS A 26 11.50 0.93 -1.95
CA LYS A 26 12.10 2.26 -1.91
C LYS A 26 11.64 3.15 -3.04
N ILE A 27 11.35 2.59 -4.19
CA ILE A 27 11.04 3.36 -5.40
C ILE A 27 9.62 3.14 -5.86
N PHE A 28 9.14 1.92 -5.75
CA PHE A 28 7.82 1.55 -6.25
C PHE A 28 7.07 0.83 -5.17
N PHE A 29 5.76 0.85 -5.27
CA PHE A 29 4.94 -0.02 -4.44
C PHE A 29 3.99 -0.77 -5.35
N LYS A 30 3.53 -1.94 -4.86
CA LYS A 30 2.69 -2.82 -5.64
C LYS A 30 1.23 -2.52 -5.41
N MET A 31 0.46 -2.56 -6.49
CA MET A 31 -0.98 -2.39 -6.42
C MET A 31 -1.65 -3.72 -6.74
N PRO A 32 -2.47 -4.24 -5.85
CA PRO A 32 -3.19 -5.49 -6.15
C PRO A 32 -4.19 -5.28 -7.29
N LYS A 33 -4.06 -6.10 -8.30
CA LYS A 33 -4.95 -5.98 -9.46
C LYS A 33 -6.41 -6.24 -9.10
N VAL A 34 -6.65 -7.01 -8.06
CA VAL A 34 -8.00 -7.37 -7.66
C VAL A 34 -8.82 -6.14 -7.27
N LEU A 35 -8.17 -5.06 -6.88
CA LEU A 35 -8.86 -3.82 -6.54
C LEU A 35 -9.58 -3.20 -7.74
N PHE A 36 -9.21 -3.63 -8.93
CA PHE A 36 -9.80 -3.10 -10.16
C PHE A 36 -10.81 -4.03 -10.77
N THR A 37 -11.27 -5.02 -9.99
CA THR A 37 -12.32 -5.93 -10.41
C THR A 37 -13.67 -5.44 -9.92
N ASP A 38 -14.72 -6.10 -10.37
CA ASP A 38 -16.10 -5.70 -10.02
C ASP A 38 -16.33 -5.68 -8.51
N LYS A 39 -15.67 -6.56 -7.78
CA LYS A 39 -15.87 -6.64 -6.34
C LYS A 39 -15.54 -5.31 -5.63
N TYR A 40 -14.57 -4.59 -6.14
CA TYR A 40 -14.15 -3.33 -5.54
C TYR A 40 -14.44 -2.14 -6.43
N LYS A 41 -15.42 -2.30 -7.31
CA LYS A 41 -15.77 -1.26 -8.27
C LYS A 41 -16.18 0.04 -7.60
N SER A 42 -16.89 -0.05 -6.49
CA SER A 42 -17.39 1.13 -5.79
C SER A 42 -16.35 1.74 -4.84
N LEU A 43 -15.23 1.09 -4.66
CA LEU A 43 -14.15 1.65 -3.86
C LEU A 43 -13.51 2.79 -4.64
N SER A 44 -13.33 3.94 -4.02
CA SER A 44 -12.78 5.09 -4.73
C SER A 44 -11.34 4.83 -5.16
N ALA A 45 -10.93 5.52 -6.21
CA ALA A 45 -9.56 5.38 -6.70
C ALA A 45 -8.55 5.78 -5.64
N GLU A 46 -8.84 6.82 -4.89
CA GLU A 46 -7.93 7.26 -3.83
C GLU A 46 -7.84 6.24 -2.71
N ALA A 47 -8.96 5.57 -2.38
CA ALA A 47 -8.92 4.53 -1.36
C ALA A 47 -8.10 3.34 -1.84
N LYS A 48 -8.20 2.98 -3.12
CA LYS A 48 -7.37 1.92 -3.68
C LYS A 48 -5.89 2.28 -3.57
N LEU A 49 -5.58 3.51 -3.90
CA LEU A 49 -4.22 4.00 -3.83
C LEU A 49 -3.71 3.96 -2.40
N LEU A 50 -4.53 4.41 -1.45
CA LEU A 50 -4.17 4.37 -0.04
C LEU A 50 -3.92 2.94 0.42
N TYR A 51 -4.75 2.01 0.00
CA TYR A 51 -4.54 0.61 0.37
C TYR A 51 -3.18 0.11 -0.12
N GLY A 52 -2.81 0.46 -1.34
CA GLY A 52 -1.49 0.09 -1.87
C GLY A 52 -0.36 0.65 -1.04
N LEU A 53 -0.48 1.92 -0.65
CA LEU A 53 0.54 2.55 0.18
C LEU A 53 0.63 1.90 1.55
N MET A 54 -0.50 1.52 2.12
CA MET A 54 -0.51 0.86 3.43
C MET A 54 0.04 -0.55 3.35
N LEU A 55 -0.23 -1.26 2.25
CA LEU A 55 0.38 -2.58 2.05
C LEU A 55 1.89 -2.49 2.01
N ASP A 56 2.39 -1.48 1.32
CA ASP A 56 3.82 -1.26 1.25
C ASP A 56 4.40 -1.02 2.64
N ARG A 57 3.73 -0.17 3.43
CA ARG A 57 4.16 0.09 4.79
C ARG A 57 4.11 -1.17 5.63
N MET A 58 3.09 -1.99 5.44
CA MET A 58 2.96 -3.24 6.17
C MET A 58 4.13 -4.19 5.88
N GLN A 59 4.57 -4.25 4.64
CA GLN A 59 5.72 -5.09 4.30
C GLN A 59 6.98 -4.61 5.01
N LEU A 60 7.17 -3.31 5.10
CA LEU A 60 8.31 -2.76 5.83
C LEU A 60 8.20 -3.05 7.32
N SER A 61 6.99 -2.95 7.87
CA SER A 61 6.78 -3.28 9.28
C SER A 61 7.09 -4.74 9.56
N ALA A 62 6.70 -5.63 8.65
CA ALA A 62 6.98 -7.04 8.82
C ALA A 62 8.49 -7.29 8.84
N ILE A 63 9.21 -6.64 7.93
CA ILE A 63 10.66 -6.79 7.87
C ILE A 63 11.31 -6.29 9.17
N ASN A 64 10.76 -5.22 9.74
CA ASN A 64 11.30 -4.63 10.96
C ASN A 64 10.79 -5.30 12.23
N GLY A 65 9.95 -6.32 12.10
CA GLY A 65 9.45 -7.05 13.25
C GLY A 65 8.38 -6.33 14.04
N TRP A 66 7.67 -5.40 13.42
CA TRP A 66 6.59 -4.67 14.09
C TRP A 66 5.32 -5.49 14.08
N CYS A 67 5.18 -6.32 15.09
CA CYS A 67 3.97 -7.15 15.22
C CYS A 67 3.50 -7.10 16.66
N ASP A 68 2.24 -7.46 16.86
CA ASP A 68 1.66 -7.49 18.20
C ASP A 68 2.02 -8.81 18.87
N LYS A 69 1.52 -9.01 20.09
CA LYS A 69 1.84 -10.22 20.83
C LYS A 69 1.28 -11.49 20.20
N ASN A 70 0.35 -11.34 19.28
CA ASN A 70 -0.19 -12.48 18.54
C ASN A 70 0.58 -12.73 17.24
N GLY A 71 1.60 -11.93 16.98
CA GLY A 71 2.39 -12.09 15.76
C GLY A 71 1.80 -11.42 14.56
N GLU A 72 0.74 -10.62 14.73
CA GLU A 72 0.13 -9.94 13.58
C GLU A 72 0.81 -8.61 13.33
N VAL A 73 1.15 -8.37 12.08
CA VAL A 73 1.85 -7.15 11.68
C VAL A 73 0.86 -5.99 11.67
N PHE A 74 1.29 -4.87 12.23
CA PHE A 74 0.47 -3.65 12.21
C PHE A 74 1.29 -2.49 11.72
N ILE A 75 0.60 -1.42 11.31
CA ILE A 75 1.24 -0.19 10.91
C ILE A 75 0.67 0.97 11.70
N ILE A 76 1.44 2.02 11.79
CA ILE A 76 0.96 3.29 12.28
C ILE A 76 0.89 4.20 11.06
N TYR A 77 -0.29 4.67 10.75
CA TYR A 77 -0.49 5.47 9.54
C TYR A 77 -1.55 6.52 9.88
N THR A 78 -1.09 7.68 10.30
CA THR A 78 -2.00 8.69 10.83
C THR A 78 -2.83 9.34 9.73
N ILE A 79 -3.89 10.01 10.14
CA ILE A 79 -4.69 10.79 9.21
C ILE A 79 -3.82 11.89 8.59
N ALA A 80 -2.93 12.48 9.39
CA ALA A 80 -2.03 13.51 8.88
C ALA A 80 -1.12 12.96 7.81
N GLU A 81 -0.59 11.76 8.01
CA GLU A 81 0.27 11.13 7.01
C GLU A 81 -0.52 10.80 5.75
N THR A 82 -1.73 10.29 5.91
CA THR A 82 -2.61 10.01 4.78
C THR A 82 -2.88 11.27 3.98
N SER A 83 -3.20 12.35 4.69
CA SER A 83 -3.46 13.63 4.06
C SER A 83 -2.25 14.11 3.26
N GLU A 84 -1.08 13.99 3.85
CA GLU A 84 0.14 14.44 3.20
C GLU A 84 0.46 13.60 1.97
N LYS A 85 0.38 12.29 2.10
CA LYS A 85 0.72 11.39 0.99
C LYS A 85 -0.22 11.54 -0.19
N LEU A 86 -1.50 11.75 0.07
CA LEU A 86 -2.49 11.84 -0.99
C LEU A 86 -2.76 13.28 -1.43
N GLY A 87 -2.18 14.25 -0.76
CA GLY A 87 -2.40 15.64 -1.12
C GLY A 87 -3.83 16.08 -0.93
N CYS A 88 -4.48 15.62 0.14
CA CYS A 88 -5.88 15.95 0.39
C CYS A 88 -6.04 16.50 1.80
N GLY A 89 -7.24 17.00 2.13
CA GLY A 89 -7.50 17.53 3.44
C GLY A 89 -7.73 16.45 4.47
N HIS A 90 -7.79 16.87 5.73
CA HIS A 90 -7.96 15.96 6.86
C HIS A 90 -9.26 15.17 6.77
N ASP A 91 -10.35 15.84 6.42
CA ASP A 91 -11.65 15.16 6.37
C ASP A 91 -11.68 14.10 5.29
N LYS A 92 -11.09 14.38 4.15
CA LYS A 92 -11.04 13.41 3.07
C LYS A 92 -10.14 12.24 3.45
N ALA A 93 -9.01 12.52 4.10
CA ALA A 93 -8.12 11.46 4.56
C ALA A 93 -8.85 10.53 5.54
N THR A 94 -9.62 11.11 6.46
CA THR A 94 -10.41 10.32 7.40
C THR A 94 -11.42 9.46 6.67
N ARG A 95 -12.12 10.04 5.70
CA ARG A 95 -13.10 9.28 4.92
C ARG A 95 -12.47 8.13 4.16
N LEU A 96 -11.29 8.36 3.62
CA LEU A 96 -10.61 7.31 2.84
C LEU A 96 -10.23 6.14 3.73
N GLN A 97 -9.72 6.40 4.93
CA GLN A 97 -9.42 5.33 5.85
C GLN A 97 -10.68 4.57 6.25
N ARG A 98 -11.77 5.30 6.50
CA ARG A 98 -13.04 4.65 6.85
C ARG A 98 -13.61 3.86 5.69
N GLU A 99 -13.39 4.32 4.48
CA GLU A 99 -13.82 3.58 3.31
C GLU A 99 -13.13 2.22 3.24
N LEU A 100 -11.84 2.18 3.52
CA LEU A 100 -11.12 0.91 3.55
C LEU A 100 -11.63 0.00 4.65
N GLU A 101 -11.97 0.56 5.81
CA GLU A 101 -12.55 -0.23 6.89
C GLU A 101 -13.88 -0.84 6.45
N LYS A 102 -14.69 -0.06 5.77
CA LYS A 102 -15.99 -0.51 5.31
C LYS A 102 -15.88 -1.69 4.35
N TYR A 103 -14.82 -1.73 3.56
CA TYR A 103 -14.61 -2.82 2.62
C TYR A 103 -13.81 -3.97 3.23
N ASN A 104 -13.59 -3.93 4.55
CA ASN A 104 -12.83 -4.97 5.25
C ASN A 104 -11.40 -5.11 4.75
N LEU A 105 -10.82 -3.99 4.36
CA LEU A 105 -9.42 -3.95 3.93
C LEU A 105 -8.51 -3.35 5.00
N LEU A 106 -9.10 -2.81 6.05
CA LEU A 106 -8.36 -2.18 7.11
C LEU A 106 -9.10 -2.40 8.42
N CYS A 107 -8.35 -2.71 9.46
CA CYS A 107 -8.90 -2.86 10.80
C CYS A 107 -8.16 -1.91 11.73
N ARG A 108 -8.91 -1.12 12.48
CA ARG A 108 -8.35 -0.10 13.35
C ARG A 108 -8.44 -0.59 14.80
N LYS A 109 -7.35 -0.47 15.52
CA LYS A 109 -7.35 -0.83 16.93
C LYS A 109 -6.85 0.34 17.77
N TYR A 110 -7.76 0.88 18.56
CA TYR A 110 -7.45 1.98 19.46
C TYR A 110 -6.69 1.42 20.65
N GLN A 111 -5.58 2.05 21.01
CA GLN A 111 -4.74 1.58 22.11
C GLN A 111 -4.95 2.34 23.39
N GLY A 112 -5.69 3.44 23.34
CA GLY A 112 -5.91 4.27 24.50
C GLY A 112 -5.38 5.67 24.29
N LYS A 113 -5.68 6.53 25.25
CA LYS A 113 -5.35 7.93 25.15
C LYS A 113 -3.84 8.13 25.08
N GLY A 114 -3.42 8.96 24.16
CA GLY A 114 -2.02 9.29 24.00
C GLY A 114 -1.20 8.27 23.24
N LYS A 115 -1.82 7.19 22.77
CA LYS A 115 -1.12 6.18 22.01
C LYS A 115 -1.63 6.18 20.57
N PRO A 116 -0.74 5.92 19.60
CA PRO A 116 -1.19 5.89 18.21
C PRO A 116 -2.12 4.70 17.97
N VAL A 117 -3.00 4.85 16.99
CA VAL A 117 -3.90 3.79 16.60
C VAL A 117 -3.14 2.77 15.79
N LYS A 118 -3.30 1.50 16.13
CA LYS A 118 -2.73 0.42 15.32
C LYS A 118 -3.66 0.13 14.17
N LEU A 119 -3.11 0.03 12.98
CA LEU A 119 -3.88 -0.33 11.81
C LEU A 119 -3.38 -1.67 11.29
N TYR A 120 -4.32 -2.57 11.04
CA TYR A 120 -4.02 -3.86 10.45
C TYR A 120 -4.53 -3.85 9.03
N VAL A 121 -3.61 -3.97 8.09
CA VAL A 121 -3.98 -4.01 6.68
C VAL A 121 -4.39 -5.45 6.40
N LEU A 122 -5.66 -5.63 6.07
CA LEU A 122 -6.21 -6.96 5.89
C LEU A 122 -5.93 -7.44 4.47
N PRO A 123 -5.59 -8.71 4.35
CA PRO A 123 -5.35 -9.24 3.01
C PRO A 123 -6.64 -9.32 2.23
N ILE A 124 -6.54 -9.14 0.93
CA ILE A 124 -7.68 -9.33 0.08
C ILE A 124 -7.95 -10.82 0.01
N PRO A 125 -9.20 -11.24 0.24
CA PRO A 125 -9.49 -12.66 0.22
C PRO A 125 -9.07 -13.26 -1.11
N LYS A 126 -8.46 -14.42 -1.04
CA LYS A 126 -8.06 -15.12 -2.24
C LYS A 126 -9.30 -15.69 -2.89
N THR A 127 -9.90 -14.90 -3.74
CA THR A 127 -10.95 -15.43 -4.57
C THR A 127 -10.30 -15.81 -5.88
N ARG A 128 -10.83 -16.83 -6.50
CA ARG A 128 -10.40 -17.18 -7.81
C ARG A 128 -10.76 -16.04 -8.71
N ILE A 129 -9.76 -15.33 -9.16
CA ILE A 129 -9.99 -14.28 -10.13
C ILE A 129 -9.84 -14.92 -11.48
N ARG A 130 -10.95 -14.98 -12.19
CA ARG A 130 -10.88 -15.48 -13.53
C ARG A 130 -10.34 -14.37 -14.39
N SER A 131 -9.37 -14.74 -15.20
CA SER A 131 -8.85 -13.78 -16.13
C SER A 131 -9.98 -13.35 -17.03
N PRO A 132 -10.12 -12.08 -17.22
CA PRO A 132 -11.10 -11.61 -18.17
C PRO A 132 -10.71 -12.03 -19.56
#